data_3cd84f0848af688e2ab39cfd09a4d6af
#
_entry.id   3cd84f0848af688e2ab39cfd09a4d6af
#
_cell.length_a   1.000
_cell.length_b   1.000
_cell.length_c   1.000
_cell.angle_alpha   90.00
_cell.angle_beta   90.00
_cell.angle_gamma   90.00
#
_symmetry.space_group_name_H-M   'P 1'
#
loop_
_entity.id
_entity.type
_entity.pdbx_description
1 polymer ?
#
loop_
_entity_poly.entity_id
_entity_poly.type
_entity_poly.pdbx_seq_one_letter_code
_entity_poly.pdbx_strand_id
1 'polypeptide(L)'
;MNKITIIGILLFALFAINANAQTSRRTIERWSTEAVKQITLTGRKPTVDVLDSLANNAEVSVEMLSRMGDPDDKRQSAACLKLIDHIVDYSQTTTGRRYTDIVRSGLKKALDRSYEPDVQLHIMNQLARCVKKGDAAHIAMYLEVPELAPTAYNILLNMNDIDDIIADAAAAQPGIKNKVKEILDIHAGKKKTPVAIVTKPKPEALPFWTESLDKVIADVASKTTDDANKILIDNKPEDAMPLLIKLAAKKQGDERNAIIARFLLTAERTATSGDLMYLLLRDADELSTDDYIRQRIIVALGYTHCPQAISYLRKYYGNKAYADALAVATTELIAYQPEANAGRMVSAMLYAAKQSYIHHYDEKDVDTRIDQVLAAIDNWHAEGGYNMAHTEVTRMEKRGFWVIHDQLADFNLAFDWLSEGTLTLSLRSMPVLMFSKEKGLKLVGDSKWHKYDTIGDWSTANISVNGDNITVSVNGQKLIDGTKLVATENGDPINKQGYIKFLADEQGATVREYCFLRK
;
A
#
# COMPACT_ATOMS: atom_id res chain seq x y z
N MET A 1 36.78 -42.69 27.41
CA MET A 1 35.71 -41.74 26.98
C MET A 1 35.02 -41.21 28.21
N ASN A 2 35.10 -39.90 28.42
CA ASN A 2 34.59 -39.25 29.64
C ASN A 2 33.03 -39.25 29.64
N LYS A 3 32.46 -39.53 30.83
CA LYS A 3 30.96 -39.51 31.03
C LYS A 3 30.29 -38.21 30.52
N ILE A 4 31.03 -37.10 30.47
CA ILE A 4 30.56 -35.82 29.93
C ILE A 4 30.34 -35.87 28.41
N THR A 5 31.17 -36.63 27.67
CA THR A 5 31.03 -36.76 26.21
C THR A 5 29.83 -37.62 25.84
N ILE A 6 29.46 -38.61 26.65
CA ILE A 6 28.29 -39.48 26.43
C ILE A 6 26.99 -38.72 26.71
N ILE A 7 26.96 -37.85 27.74
CA ILE A 7 25.79 -37.00 28.04
C ILE A 7 25.59 -35.94 26.96
N GLY A 8 26.66 -35.35 26.41
CA GLY A 8 26.58 -34.41 25.29
C GLY A 8 26.04 -35.04 24.01
N ILE A 9 26.47 -36.27 23.69
CA ILE A 9 25.99 -37.01 22.51
C ILE A 9 24.52 -37.44 22.69
N LEU A 10 24.14 -37.86 23.91
CA LEU A 10 22.74 -38.21 24.23
C LEU A 10 21.81 -36.98 24.21
N LEU A 11 22.27 -35.82 24.68
CA LEU A 11 21.53 -34.56 24.57
C LEU A 11 21.39 -34.11 23.10
N PHE A 12 22.48 -34.25 22.29
CA PHE A 12 22.43 -33.92 20.85
C PHE A 12 21.52 -34.90 20.07
N ALA A 13 21.53 -36.19 20.44
CA ALA A 13 20.64 -37.19 19.85
C ALA A 13 19.15 -36.95 20.25
N LEU A 14 18.88 -36.51 21.48
CA LEU A 14 17.57 -36.12 21.93
C LEU A 14 17.06 -34.82 21.24
N PHE A 15 17.96 -33.85 20.95
CA PHE A 15 17.62 -32.67 20.14
C PHE A 15 17.40 -33.03 18.66
N ALA A 16 18.17 -33.95 18.09
CA ALA A 16 18.00 -34.39 16.70
C ALA A 16 16.73 -35.27 16.50
N ILE A 17 16.33 -36.03 17.53
CA ILE A 17 15.06 -36.81 17.51
C ILE A 17 13.85 -35.90 17.65
N ASN A 18 13.97 -34.78 18.37
CA ASN A 18 12.87 -33.78 18.44
C ASN A 18 12.71 -32.93 17.17
N ALA A 19 13.72 -32.85 16.31
CA ALA A 19 13.63 -32.10 15.04
C ALA A 19 12.70 -32.76 14.00
N ASN A 20 12.36 -34.06 14.18
CA ASN A 20 11.44 -34.79 13.32
C ASN A 20 10.15 -35.23 14.03
N ALA A 21 9.90 -34.81 15.26
CA ALA A 21 8.62 -35.07 15.94
C ALA A 21 7.55 -34.16 15.36
N GLN A 22 6.60 -34.75 14.64
CA GLN A 22 5.43 -34.06 14.13
C GLN A 22 4.71 -33.34 15.28
N THR A 23 4.70 -32.02 15.23
CA THR A 23 4.09 -31.18 16.28
C THR A 23 2.63 -31.55 16.46
N SER A 24 2.21 -31.84 17.70
CA SER A 24 0.83 -32.27 17.93
C SER A 24 -0.17 -31.15 17.58
N ARG A 25 -1.33 -31.51 17.06
CA ARG A 25 -2.43 -30.56 16.76
C ARG A 25 -2.78 -29.69 17.98
N ARG A 26 -2.77 -30.27 19.20
CA ARG A 26 -3.02 -29.53 20.45
C ARG A 26 -1.95 -28.47 20.74
N THR A 27 -0.71 -28.72 20.38
CA THR A 27 0.38 -27.75 20.55
C THR A 27 0.21 -26.58 19.60
N ILE A 28 -0.15 -26.85 18.33
CA ILE A 28 -0.42 -25.82 17.32
C ILE A 28 -1.64 -25.00 17.73
N GLU A 29 -2.69 -25.64 18.21
CA GLU A 29 -3.90 -24.99 18.73
C GLU A 29 -3.57 -24.02 19.87
N ARG A 30 -2.76 -24.45 20.83
CA ARG A 30 -2.32 -23.60 21.93
C ARG A 30 -1.54 -22.38 21.43
N TRP A 31 -0.61 -22.56 20.49
CA TRP A 31 0.16 -21.44 19.92
C TRP A 31 -0.74 -20.47 19.15
N SER A 32 -1.67 -21.01 18.34
CA SER A 32 -2.63 -20.19 17.59
C SER A 32 -3.53 -19.40 18.53
N THR A 33 -4.11 -20.05 19.57
CA THR A 33 -4.97 -19.40 20.54
C THR A 33 -4.23 -18.31 21.32
N GLU A 34 -3.00 -18.57 21.75
CA GLU A 34 -2.21 -17.58 22.48
C GLU A 34 -1.84 -16.39 21.58
N ALA A 35 -1.46 -16.64 20.32
CA ALA A 35 -1.16 -15.60 19.35
C ALA A 35 -2.40 -14.76 19.01
N VAL A 36 -3.56 -15.39 18.79
CA VAL A 36 -4.85 -14.69 18.58
C VAL A 36 -5.19 -13.83 19.80
N LYS A 37 -5.09 -14.38 21.01
CA LYS A 37 -5.30 -13.64 22.25
C LYS A 37 -4.36 -12.44 22.40
N GLN A 38 -3.09 -12.62 22.06
CA GLN A 38 -2.10 -11.53 22.06
C GLN A 38 -2.51 -10.43 21.08
N ILE A 39 -2.89 -10.79 19.84
CA ILE A 39 -3.34 -9.82 18.82
C ILE A 39 -4.61 -9.12 19.29
N THR A 40 -5.59 -9.86 19.83
CA THR A 40 -6.87 -9.31 20.32
C THR A 40 -6.67 -8.31 21.45
N LEU A 41 -5.77 -8.62 22.38
CA LEU A 41 -5.55 -7.79 23.58
C LEU A 41 -4.59 -6.63 23.36
N THR A 42 -3.60 -6.81 22.50
CA THR A 42 -2.47 -5.87 22.38
C THR A 42 -2.28 -5.33 20.96
N GLY A 43 -2.98 -5.88 19.97
CA GLY A 43 -2.75 -5.61 18.56
C GLY A 43 -1.35 -6.03 18.05
N ARG A 44 -0.46 -6.53 18.93
CA ARG A 44 0.95 -6.80 18.59
C ARG A 44 1.10 -8.04 17.71
N LYS A 45 2.01 -7.93 16.75
CA LYS A 45 2.46 -9.06 15.95
C LYS A 45 3.11 -10.11 16.85
N PRO A 46 2.85 -11.42 16.64
CA PRO A 46 3.56 -12.49 17.34
C PRO A 46 5.06 -12.44 17.08
N THR A 47 5.83 -13.00 18.03
CA THR A 47 7.29 -13.11 17.87
C THR A 47 7.67 -13.99 16.68
N VAL A 48 8.88 -13.80 16.16
CA VAL A 48 9.41 -14.58 15.03
C VAL A 48 9.36 -16.08 15.32
N ASP A 49 9.67 -16.53 16.54
CA ASP A 49 9.64 -17.94 16.92
C ASP A 49 8.24 -18.56 16.86
N VAL A 50 7.22 -17.77 17.25
CA VAL A 50 5.81 -18.19 17.14
C VAL A 50 5.40 -18.27 15.67
N LEU A 51 5.77 -17.28 14.86
CA LEU A 51 5.47 -17.27 13.42
C LEU A 51 6.19 -18.39 12.68
N ASP A 52 7.44 -18.69 13.04
CA ASP A 52 8.21 -19.83 12.50
C ASP A 52 7.49 -21.15 12.79
N SER A 53 7.07 -21.32 14.04
CA SER A 53 6.36 -22.52 14.48
C SER A 53 4.99 -22.68 13.77
N LEU A 54 4.23 -21.60 13.61
CA LEU A 54 2.95 -21.61 12.93
C LEU A 54 3.07 -21.80 11.42
N ALA A 55 4.07 -21.15 10.77
CA ALA A 55 4.35 -21.30 9.36
C ALA A 55 4.84 -22.71 8.99
N ASN A 56 5.67 -23.31 9.83
CA ASN A 56 6.11 -24.70 9.68
C ASN A 56 4.95 -25.71 9.75
N ASN A 57 3.88 -25.36 10.43
CA ASN A 57 2.69 -26.17 10.60
C ASN A 57 1.44 -25.55 9.93
N ALA A 58 1.63 -24.78 8.85
CA ALA A 58 0.58 -23.94 8.29
C ALA A 58 -0.63 -24.72 7.76
N GLU A 59 -0.47 -25.97 7.33
CA GLU A 59 -1.61 -26.82 6.95
C GLU A 59 -2.61 -27.06 8.08
N VAL A 60 -2.16 -26.96 9.33
CA VAL A 60 -3.02 -27.11 10.51
C VAL A 60 -3.37 -25.74 11.09
N SER A 61 -2.38 -24.84 11.25
CA SER A 61 -2.59 -23.55 11.89
C SER A 61 -3.53 -22.65 11.08
N VAL A 62 -3.36 -22.56 9.76
CA VAL A 62 -4.21 -21.73 8.88
C VAL A 62 -5.63 -22.31 8.81
N GLU A 63 -5.78 -23.64 8.66
CA GLU A 63 -7.09 -24.29 8.69
C GLU A 63 -7.83 -24.03 10.02
N MET A 64 -7.11 -24.12 11.13
CA MET A 64 -7.72 -23.83 12.44
C MET A 64 -8.13 -22.37 12.56
N LEU A 65 -7.25 -21.45 12.23
CA LEU A 65 -7.51 -20.01 12.32
C LEU A 65 -8.71 -19.60 11.46
N SER A 66 -8.89 -20.20 10.29
CA SER A 66 -10.05 -19.94 9.44
C SER A 66 -11.40 -20.35 10.06
N ARG A 67 -11.38 -21.13 11.14
CA ARG A 67 -12.57 -21.64 11.86
C ARG A 67 -12.67 -21.17 13.31
N MET A 68 -11.62 -20.53 13.82
CA MET A 68 -11.58 -20.03 15.21
C MET A 68 -12.32 -18.70 15.38
N GLY A 69 -12.75 -18.07 14.30
CA GLY A 69 -13.55 -16.86 14.36
C GLY A 69 -14.87 -17.12 15.07
N ASP A 70 -15.24 -16.25 16.00
CA ASP A 70 -16.52 -16.25 16.68
C ASP A 70 -17.42 -15.22 15.98
N PRO A 71 -18.56 -15.60 15.40
CA PRO A 71 -19.48 -14.64 14.77
C PRO A 71 -19.95 -13.54 15.72
N ASP A 72 -20.00 -13.86 17.03
CA ASP A 72 -20.42 -12.91 18.07
C ASP A 72 -19.25 -12.08 18.60
N ASP A 73 -18.00 -12.49 18.36
CA ASP A 73 -16.78 -11.74 18.70
C ASP A 73 -16.00 -11.33 17.42
N LYS A 74 -16.38 -10.18 16.87
CA LYS A 74 -15.73 -9.62 15.68
C LYS A 74 -14.23 -9.34 15.90
N ARG A 75 -13.80 -9.02 17.13
CA ARG A 75 -12.39 -8.74 17.44
C ARG A 75 -11.57 -10.02 17.37
N GLN A 76 -12.06 -11.11 17.92
CA GLN A 76 -11.40 -12.41 17.82
C GLN A 76 -11.33 -12.88 16.37
N SER A 77 -12.42 -12.75 15.62
CA SER A 77 -12.47 -13.12 14.20
C SER A 77 -11.45 -12.32 13.37
N ALA A 78 -11.39 -11.00 13.56
CA ALA A 78 -10.40 -10.15 12.91
C ALA A 78 -8.95 -10.52 13.29
N ALA A 79 -8.69 -10.87 14.57
CA ALA A 79 -7.38 -11.29 15.04
C ALA A 79 -6.95 -12.63 14.42
N CYS A 80 -7.88 -13.56 14.20
CA CYS A 80 -7.61 -14.82 13.49
C CYS A 80 -7.14 -14.57 12.05
N LEU A 81 -7.87 -13.71 11.30
CA LEU A 81 -7.50 -13.35 9.93
C LEU A 81 -6.16 -12.62 9.89
N LYS A 82 -5.93 -11.68 10.82
CA LYS A 82 -4.65 -10.96 10.94
C LYS A 82 -3.47 -11.89 11.27
N LEU A 83 -3.69 -12.95 12.03
CA LEU A 83 -2.65 -13.94 12.29
C LEU A 83 -2.32 -14.75 11.01
N ILE A 84 -3.32 -15.06 10.18
CA ILE A 84 -3.10 -15.65 8.86
C ILE A 84 -2.24 -14.72 8.01
N ASP A 85 -2.53 -13.41 7.98
CA ASP A 85 -1.70 -12.42 7.28
C ASP A 85 -0.26 -12.46 7.75
N HIS A 86 -0.04 -12.46 9.06
CA HIS A 86 1.31 -12.51 9.63
C HIS A 86 2.07 -13.80 9.28
N ILE A 87 1.40 -14.94 9.20
CA ILE A 87 2.00 -16.21 8.77
C ILE A 87 2.41 -16.13 7.29
N VAL A 88 1.53 -15.56 6.44
CA VAL A 88 1.82 -15.36 5.01
C VAL A 88 2.97 -14.37 4.84
N ASP A 89 2.92 -13.22 5.51
CA ASP A 89 3.99 -12.23 5.48
C ASP A 89 5.34 -12.83 5.90
N TYR A 90 5.34 -13.58 6.99
CA TYR A 90 6.55 -14.25 7.46
C TYR A 90 7.10 -15.21 6.40
N SER A 91 6.26 -15.98 5.71
CA SER A 91 6.67 -16.90 4.65
C SER A 91 7.26 -16.20 3.42
N GLN A 92 7.10 -14.88 3.27
CA GLN A 92 7.72 -14.09 2.21
C GLN A 92 9.08 -13.49 2.62
N THR A 93 9.43 -13.54 3.92
CA THR A 93 10.74 -13.08 4.42
C THR A 93 11.86 -14.05 4.04
N THR A 94 13.10 -13.58 4.09
CA THR A 94 14.28 -14.42 3.82
C THR A 94 14.32 -15.64 4.74
N THR A 95 13.98 -15.48 6.03
CA THR A 95 13.99 -16.55 7.04
C THR A 95 12.82 -17.52 6.86
N GLY A 96 11.62 -16.99 6.61
CA GLY A 96 10.37 -17.78 6.50
C GLY A 96 10.16 -18.44 5.13
N ARG A 97 10.93 -18.05 4.10
CA ARG A 97 10.73 -18.49 2.70
C ARG A 97 10.72 -20.01 2.52
N ARG A 98 11.39 -20.74 3.38
CA ARG A 98 11.37 -22.21 3.42
C ARG A 98 9.97 -22.80 3.65
N TYR A 99 9.04 -22.03 4.23
CA TYR A 99 7.69 -22.48 4.54
C TYR A 99 6.64 -22.03 3.51
N THR A 100 7.01 -21.30 2.46
CA THR A 100 6.05 -20.75 1.47
C THR A 100 5.14 -21.84 0.89
N ASP A 101 5.69 -23.02 0.58
CA ASP A 101 4.90 -24.13 0.00
C ASP A 101 3.94 -24.75 1.04
N ILE A 102 4.36 -24.84 2.30
CA ILE A 102 3.50 -25.35 3.39
C ILE A 102 2.39 -24.34 3.69
N VAL A 103 2.71 -23.06 3.73
CA VAL A 103 1.72 -21.98 3.93
C VAL A 103 0.70 -21.96 2.79
N ARG A 104 1.16 -22.06 1.54
CA ARG A 104 0.28 -22.16 0.36
C ARG A 104 -0.64 -23.38 0.43
N SER A 105 -0.12 -24.56 0.82
CA SER A 105 -0.92 -25.77 1.03
C SER A 105 -1.96 -25.55 2.13
N GLY A 106 -1.59 -24.91 3.23
CA GLY A 106 -2.48 -24.56 4.32
C GLY A 106 -3.61 -23.62 3.91
N LEU A 107 -3.30 -22.60 3.10
CA LEU A 107 -4.30 -21.66 2.57
C LEU A 107 -5.30 -22.39 1.65
N LYS A 108 -4.85 -23.25 0.75
CA LYS A 108 -5.74 -24.04 -0.12
C LYS A 108 -6.68 -24.91 0.70
N LYS A 109 -6.13 -25.63 1.67
CA LYS A 109 -6.91 -26.50 2.55
C LYS A 109 -7.92 -25.72 3.40
N ALA A 110 -7.54 -24.53 3.88
CA ALA A 110 -8.46 -23.66 4.62
C ALA A 110 -9.56 -23.10 3.73
N LEU A 111 -9.23 -22.71 2.49
CA LEU A 111 -10.18 -22.22 1.49
C LEU A 111 -11.27 -23.28 1.18
N ASP A 112 -10.87 -24.55 1.03
CA ASP A 112 -11.80 -25.66 0.74
C ASP A 112 -12.70 -25.99 1.94
N ARG A 113 -12.29 -25.66 3.16
CA ARG A 113 -12.95 -26.06 4.41
C ARG A 113 -13.63 -24.94 5.17
N SER A 114 -13.45 -23.70 4.78
CA SER A 114 -14.17 -22.57 5.34
C SER A 114 -15.57 -22.48 4.74
N TYR A 115 -16.55 -22.10 5.56
CA TYR A 115 -17.93 -21.92 5.12
C TYR A 115 -18.36 -20.45 5.09
N GLU A 116 -17.58 -19.57 5.72
CA GLU A 116 -17.87 -18.14 5.78
C GLU A 116 -17.28 -17.44 4.53
N PRO A 117 -18.11 -16.80 3.68
CA PRO A 117 -17.66 -16.18 2.43
C PRO A 117 -16.55 -15.13 2.64
N ASP A 118 -16.65 -14.31 3.67
CA ASP A 118 -15.66 -13.28 3.98
C ASP A 118 -14.29 -13.88 4.35
N VAL A 119 -14.32 -14.99 5.12
CA VAL A 119 -13.11 -15.75 5.49
C VAL A 119 -12.50 -16.39 4.25
N GLN A 120 -13.33 -17.00 3.39
CA GLN A 120 -12.85 -17.57 2.12
C GLN A 120 -12.23 -16.51 1.21
N LEU A 121 -12.88 -15.35 1.09
CA LEU A 121 -12.36 -14.24 0.29
C LEU A 121 -11.02 -13.75 0.83
N HIS A 122 -10.89 -13.61 2.15
CA HIS A 122 -9.63 -13.25 2.79
C HIS A 122 -8.53 -14.27 2.50
N ILE A 123 -8.82 -15.57 2.69
CA ILE A 123 -7.87 -16.67 2.41
C ILE A 123 -7.46 -16.68 0.93
N MET A 124 -8.40 -16.48 0.00
CA MET A 124 -8.10 -16.42 -1.43
C MET A 124 -7.19 -15.24 -1.77
N ASN A 125 -7.39 -14.08 -1.16
CA ASN A 125 -6.51 -12.93 -1.30
C ASN A 125 -5.09 -13.22 -0.78
N GLN A 126 -4.95 -13.95 0.33
CA GLN A 126 -3.65 -14.37 0.84
C GLN A 126 -3.00 -15.43 -0.07
N LEU A 127 -3.79 -16.36 -0.61
CA LEU A 127 -3.32 -17.36 -1.56
C LEU A 127 -2.77 -16.70 -2.83
N ALA A 128 -3.41 -15.63 -3.32
CA ALA A 128 -2.95 -14.87 -4.49
C ALA A 128 -1.48 -14.40 -4.40
N ARG A 129 -0.98 -14.21 -3.18
CA ARG A 129 0.40 -13.73 -2.91
C ARG A 129 1.46 -14.82 -3.05
N CYS A 130 1.06 -16.09 -3.08
CA CYS A 130 1.99 -17.23 -3.09
C CYS A 130 1.61 -18.34 -4.09
N VAL A 131 0.66 -18.09 -5.00
CA VAL A 131 0.23 -19.07 -6.02
C VAL A 131 1.38 -19.50 -6.91
N LYS A 132 1.29 -20.75 -7.37
CA LYS A 132 2.16 -21.32 -8.40
C LYS A 132 1.30 -21.91 -9.53
N LYS A 133 1.91 -22.12 -10.68
CA LYS A 133 1.27 -22.71 -11.87
C LYS A 133 0.37 -23.91 -11.56
N GLY A 134 0.83 -24.83 -10.69
CA GLY A 134 0.07 -26.02 -10.31
C GLY A 134 -1.19 -25.76 -9.48
N ASP A 135 -1.42 -24.53 -9.02
CA ASP A 135 -2.62 -24.16 -8.25
C ASP A 135 -3.76 -23.67 -9.16
N ALA A 136 -3.49 -23.42 -10.45
CA ALA A 136 -4.44 -22.81 -11.37
C ALA A 136 -5.75 -23.61 -11.50
N ALA A 137 -5.68 -24.94 -11.60
CA ALA A 137 -6.88 -25.80 -11.65
C ALA A 137 -7.72 -25.67 -10.39
N HIS A 138 -7.08 -25.63 -9.22
CA HIS A 138 -7.75 -25.47 -7.95
C HIS A 138 -8.46 -24.10 -7.84
N ILE A 139 -7.78 -23.03 -8.25
CA ILE A 139 -8.35 -21.67 -8.24
C ILE A 139 -9.50 -21.56 -9.25
N ALA A 140 -9.40 -22.20 -10.40
CA ALA A 140 -10.44 -22.19 -11.43
C ALA A 140 -11.79 -22.73 -10.92
N MET A 141 -11.80 -23.66 -9.96
CA MET A 141 -13.04 -24.19 -9.37
C MET A 141 -13.87 -23.08 -8.68
N TYR A 142 -13.22 -22.06 -8.16
CA TYR A 142 -13.91 -20.96 -7.48
C TYR A 142 -14.51 -19.89 -8.43
N LEU A 143 -14.32 -20.05 -9.74
CA LEU A 143 -15.03 -19.21 -10.72
C LEU A 143 -16.55 -19.41 -10.69
N GLU A 144 -17.06 -20.53 -10.17
CA GLU A 144 -18.50 -20.76 -9.97
C GLU A 144 -19.05 -20.14 -8.67
N VAL A 145 -18.21 -19.83 -7.70
CA VAL A 145 -18.63 -19.26 -6.42
C VAL A 145 -18.77 -17.76 -6.56
N PRO A 146 -19.98 -17.18 -6.51
CA PRO A 146 -20.22 -15.77 -6.86
C PRO A 146 -19.33 -14.79 -6.08
N GLU A 147 -19.13 -15.02 -4.79
CA GLU A 147 -18.38 -14.17 -3.89
C GLU A 147 -16.86 -14.24 -4.15
N LEU A 148 -16.36 -15.37 -4.65
CA LEU A 148 -14.94 -15.63 -4.90
C LEU A 148 -14.55 -15.48 -6.37
N ALA A 149 -15.52 -15.57 -7.27
CA ALA A 149 -15.28 -15.58 -8.71
C ALA A 149 -14.48 -14.37 -9.23
N PRO A 150 -14.72 -13.12 -8.76
CA PRO A 150 -13.92 -11.98 -9.20
C PRO A 150 -12.44 -12.11 -8.81
N THR A 151 -12.15 -12.56 -7.58
CA THR A 151 -10.78 -12.74 -7.10
C THR A 151 -10.10 -13.92 -7.81
N ALA A 152 -10.78 -15.07 -7.95
CA ALA A 152 -10.28 -16.21 -8.69
C ALA A 152 -9.94 -15.85 -10.15
N TYR A 153 -10.83 -15.11 -10.82
CA TYR A 153 -10.64 -14.61 -12.17
C TYR A 153 -9.38 -13.74 -12.28
N ASN A 154 -9.22 -12.77 -11.37
CA ASN A 154 -8.06 -11.88 -11.36
C ASN A 154 -6.74 -12.64 -11.09
N ILE A 155 -6.74 -13.64 -10.20
CA ILE A 155 -5.57 -14.47 -9.96
C ILE A 155 -5.18 -15.20 -11.24
N LEU A 156 -6.10 -15.91 -11.88
CA LEU A 156 -5.85 -16.68 -13.08
C LEU A 156 -5.40 -15.79 -14.25
N LEU A 157 -6.01 -14.62 -14.40
CA LEU A 157 -5.65 -13.66 -15.45
C LEU A 157 -4.20 -13.18 -15.35
N ASN A 158 -3.63 -13.13 -14.14
CA ASN A 158 -2.26 -12.69 -13.90
C ASN A 158 -1.24 -13.84 -13.82
N MET A 159 -1.67 -15.09 -14.00
CA MET A 159 -0.77 -16.25 -14.00
C MET A 159 -0.32 -16.56 -15.43
N ASN A 160 0.97 -16.87 -15.59
CA ASN A 160 1.55 -17.24 -16.88
C ASN A 160 1.57 -18.76 -17.06
N ASP A 161 1.53 -19.21 -18.32
CA ASP A 161 1.68 -20.62 -18.73
C ASP A 161 0.68 -21.59 -18.09
N ILE A 162 -0.54 -21.15 -17.83
CA ILE A 162 -1.59 -21.95 -17.19
C ILE A 162 -2.71 -22.38 -18.15
N ASP A 163 -2.66 -21.97 -19.41
CA ASP A 163 -3.76 -22.10 -20.36
C ASP A 163 -4.27 -23.53 -20.51
N ASP A 164 -3.35 -24.50 -20.66
CA ASP A 164 -3.71 -25.91 -20.75
C ASP A 164 -4.37 -26.40 -19.45
N ILE A 165 -3.86 -25.97 -18.30
CA ILE A 165 -4.34 -26.39 -16.97
C ILE A 165 -5.78 -25.91 -16.74
N ILE A 166 -6.07 -24.65 -17.05
CA ILE A 166 -7.42 -24.09 -16.84
C ILE A 166 -8.39 -24.57 -17.93
N ALA A 167 -7.92 -24.87 -19.14
CA ALA A 167 -8.73 -25.51 -20.19
C ALA A 167 -9.16 -26.92 -19.78
N ASP A 168 -8.25 -27.72 -19.22
CA ASP A 168 -8.56 -29.05 -18.67
C ASP A 168 -9.54 -28.96 -17.49
N ALA A 169 -9.37 -28.00 -16.60
CA ALA A 169 -10.31 -27.75 -15.50
C ALA A 169 -11.71 -27.39 -16.03
N ALA A 170 -11.80 -26.56 -17.08
CA ALA A 170 -13.06 -26.19 -17.72
C ALA A 170 -13.73 -27.36 -18.47
N ALA A 171 -12.94 -28.32 -18.96
CA ALA A 171 -13.46 -29.54 -19.55
C ALA A 171 -14.09 -30.46 -18.49
N ALA A 172 -13.48 -30.51 -17.32
CA ALA A 172 -14.00 -31.27 -16.17
C ALA A 172 -15.22 -30.61 -15.48
N GLN A 173 -15.30 -29.27 -15.52
CA GLN A 173 -16.34 -28.49 -14.85
C GLN A 173 -16.99 -27.50 -15.83
N PRO A 174 -18.12 -27.87 -16.48
CA PRO A 174 -18.72 -27.05 -17.55
C PRO A 174 -19.16 -25.63 -17.11
N GLY A 175 -19.47 -25.41 -15.83
CA GLY A 175 -19.93 -24.12 -15.29
C GLY A 175 -18.90 -23.01 -15.40
N ILE A 176 -17.59 -23.34 -15.32
CA ILE A 176 -16.52 -22.35 -15.43
C ILE A 176 -16.11 -22.04 -16.88
N LYS A 177 -16.61 -22.81 -17.85
CA LYS A 177 -16.16 -22.81 -19.26
C LYS A 177 -16.13 -21.42 -19.90
N ASN A 178 -17.17 -20.62 -19.69
CA ASN A 178 -17.27 -19.30 -20.29
C ASN A 178 -16.24 -18.32 -19.70
N LYS A 179 -16.03 -18.34 -18.39
CA LYS A 179 -15.05 -17.48 -17.70
C LYS A 179 -13.62 -17.90 -18.05
N VAL A 180 -13.33 -19.20 -18.11
CA VAL A 180 -12.03 -19.72 -18.54
C VAL A 180 -11.77 -19.34 -20.00
N LYS A 181 -12.74 -19.49 -20.91
CA LYS A 181 -12.60 -19.06 -22.30
C LYS A 181 -12.25 -17.57 -22.40
N GLU A 182 -12.86 -16.73 -21.56
CA GLU A 182 -12.55 -15.31 -21.55
C GLU A 182 -11.10 -15.05 -21.13
N ILE A 183 -10.60 -15.73 -20.08
CA ILE A 183 -9.20 -15.64 -19.65
C ILE A 183 -8.25 -16.08 -20.77
N LEU A 184 -8.52 -17.22 -21.42
CA LEU A 184 -7.73 -17.73 -22.54
C LEU A 184 -7.72 -16.77 -23.74
N ASP A 185 -8.85 -16.14 -24.05
CA ASP A 185 -8.94 -15.15 -25.12
C ASP A 185 -8.12 -13.88 -24.81
N ILE A 186 -8.00 -13.51 -23.53
CA ILE A 186 -7.16 -12.39 -23.08
C ILE A 186 -5.67 -12.78 -23.16
N HIS A 187 -5.28 -13.95 -22.64
CA HIS A 187 -3.90 -14.45 -22.72
C HIS A 187 -3.43 -14.58 -24.17
N ALA A 188 -4.32 -14.99 -25.06
CA ALA A 188 -4.05 -15.06 -26.50
C ALA A 188 -4.07 -13.69 -27.22
N GLY A 189 -4.30 -12.57 -26.50
CA GLY A 189 -4.39 -11.23 -27.07
C GLY A 189 -5.63 -10.97 -27.96
N LYS A 190 -6.63 -11.87 -27.95
CA LYS A 190 -7.88 -11.73 -28.70
C LYS A 190 -8.87 -10.77 -28.06
N LYS A 191 -8.76 -10.58 -26.74
CA LYS A 191 -9.53 -9.59 -25.95
C LYS A 191 -8.58 -8.73 -25.16
N LYS A 192 -8.97 -7.46 -24.92
CA LYS A 192 -8.26 -6.59 -23.96
C LYS A 192 -8.54 -7.07 -22.54
N THR A 193 -7.52 -7.07 -21.70
CA THR A 193 -7.68 -7.28 -20.27
C THR A 193 -8.71 -6.27 -19.74
N PRO A 194 -9.77 -6.73 -19.05
CA PRO A 194 -10.62 -5.81 -18.33
C PRO A 194 -9.73 -5.03 -17.37
N VAL A 195 -9.80 -3.72 -17.38
CA VAL A 195 -9.13 -2.91 -16.35
C VAL A 195 -9.76 -3.37 -15.03
N ALA A 196 -9.04 -4.18 -14.28
CA ALA A 196 -9.47 -4.54 -12.94
C ALA A 196 -9.58 -3.23 -12.16
N ILE A 197 -10.81 -2.84 -11.85
CA ILE A 197 -11.04 -1.86 -10.80
C ILE A 197 -10.56 -2.57 -9.53
N VAL A 198 -9.30 -2.37 -9.18
CA VAL A 198 -8.78 -2.75 -7.88
C VAL A 198 -9.47 -1.79 -6.92
N THR A 199 -10.64 -2.18 -6.45
CA THR A 199 -11.19 -1.61 -5.22
C THR A 199 -10.21 -2.00 -4.13
N LYS A 200 -9.24 -1.11 -3.87
CA LYS A 200 -8.48 -1.21 -2.62
C LYS A 200 -9.54 -1.28 -1.52
N PRO A 201 -9.47 -2.27 -0.61
CA PRO A 201 -10.39 -2.28 0.51
C PRO A 201 -10.31 -0.89 1.16
N LYS A 202 -11.47 -0.26 1.35
CA LYS A 202 -11.56 1.03 2.05
C LYS A 202 -10.84 0.80 3.39
N PRO A 203 -9.77 1.54 3.72
CA PRO A 203 -9.14 1.39 5.02
C PRO A 203 -10.21 1.57 6.09
N GLU A 204 -10.27 0.65 7.06
CA GLU A 204 -11.17 0.84 8.20
C GLU A 204 -10.81 2.19 8.84
N ALA A 205 -11.78 3.08 8.91
CA ALA A 205 -11.62 4.35 9.59
C ALA A 205 -11.28 4.05 11.06
N LEU A 206 -10.31 4.77 11.63
CA LEU A 206 -10.07 4.72 13.06
C LEU A 206 -11.36 5.14 13.77
N PRO A 207 -11.87 4.33 14.71
CA PRO A 207 -13.17 4.57 15.31
C PRO A 207 -13.24 5.92 16.05
N PHE A 208 -14.43 6.48 16.16
CA PHE A 208 -14.89 7.63 16.95
C PHE A 208 -14.65 9.03 16.40
N TRP A 209 -13.43 9.40 16.03
CA TRP A 209 -13.15 10.79 15.69
C TRP A 209 -13.69 11.19 14.31
N THR A 210 -13.67 10.26 13.37
CA THR A 210 -14.18 10.43 12.01
C THR A 210 -15.70 10.60 11.96
N GLU A 211 -16.48 9.91 12.80
CA GLU A 211 -17.95 10.00 12.76
C GLU A 211 -18.49 11.39 13.11
N SER A 212 -17.93 12.03 14.14
CA SER A 212 -18.37 13.40 14.51
C SER A 212 -17.99 14.42 13.45
N LEU A 213 -16.80 14.26 12.86
CA LEU A 213 -16.31 15.13 11.81
C LEU A 213 -17.10 14.92 10.51
N ASP A 214 -17.43 13.68 10.16
CA ASP A 214 -18.25 13.37 8.98
C ASP A 214 -19.65 13.99 9.06
N LYS A 215 -20.26 14.07 10.26
CA LYS A 215 -21.53 14.79 10.46
C LYS A 215 -21.40 16.29 10.18
N VAL A 216 -20.33 16.91 10.68
CA VAL A 216 -20.07 18.34 10.43
C VAL A 216 -19.86 18.57 8.93
N ILE A 217 -19.06 17.74 8.28
CA ILE A 217 -18.80 17.84 6.84
C ILE A 217 -20.10 17.65 6.02
N ALA A 218 -20.95 16.70 6.41
CA ALA A 218 -22.25 16.50 5.77
C ALA A 218 -23.18 17.72 5.90
N ASP A 219 -23.21 18.35 7.07
CA ASP A 219 -23.98 19.57 7.29
C ASP A 219 -23.47 20.74 6.43
N VAL A 220 -22.17 20.96 6.37
CA VAL A 220 -21.56 21.98 5.52
C VAL A 220 -21.82 21.67 4.03
N ALA A 221 -21.68 20.44 3.61
CA ALA A 221 -21.93 20.02 2.23
C ALA A 221 -23.40 20.18 1.81
N SER A 222 -24.35 20.13 2.76
CA SER A 222 -25.78 20.35 2.48
C SER A 222 -26.08 21.78 1.97
N LYS A 223 -25.19 22.73 2.25
CA LYS A 223 -25.28 24.15 1.83
C LYS A 223 -24.65 24.39 0.45
N THR A 224 -24.38 23.35 -0.30
CA THR A 224 -23.73 23.40 -1.62
C THR A 224 -24.61 24.08 -2.65
N THR A 225 -24.00 24.83 -3.56
CA THR A 225 -24.66 25.57 -4.63
C THR A 225 -25.17 24.69 -5.78
N ASP A 226 -26.09 25.21 -6.56
CA ASP A 226 -26.63 24.55 -7.77
C ASP A 226 -25.53 24.20 -8.78
N ASP A 227 -24.50 25.04 -8.91
CA ASP A 227 -23.35 24.78 -9.80
C ASP A 227 -22.61 23.50 -9.42
N ALA A 228 -22.35 23.29 -8.13
CA ALA A 228 -21.68 22.09 -7.67
C ALA A 228 -22.57 20.85 -7.80
N ASN A 229 -23.87 20.98 -7.51
CA ASN A 229 -24.83 19.90 -7.72
C ASN A 229 -24.92 19.50 -9.19
N LYS A 230 -24.89 20.47 -10.11
CA LYS A 230 -24.88 20.21 -11.54
C LYS A 230 -23.63 19.45 -11.98
N ILE A 231 -22.44 19.83 -11.47
CA ILE A 231 -21.20 19.08 -11.74
C ILE A 231 -21.36 17.60 -11.35
N LEU A 232 -21.96 17.32 -10.18
CA LEU A 232 -22.13 15.96 -9.68
C LEU A 232 -23.19 15.14 -10.45
N ILE A 233 -24.19 15.81 -11.02
CA ILE A 233 -25.22 15.16 -11.85
C ILE A 233 -24.68 14.84 -13.24
N ASP A 234 -23.92 15.76 -13.83
CA ASP A 234 -23.48 15.69 -15.21
C ASP A 234 -22.20 14.84 -15.40
N ASN A 235 -21.50 14.48 -14.31
CA ASN A 235 -20.22 13.79 -14.37
C ASN A 235 -20.17 12.57 -13.44
N LYS A 236 -19.29 11.60 -13.76
CA LYS A 236 -18.92 10.54 -12.83
C LYS A 236 -18.15 11.13 -11.64
N PRO A 237 -18.15 10.48 -10.47
CA PRO A 237 -17.46 10.99 -9.28
C PRO A 237 -15.99 11.33 -9.54
N GLU A 238 -15.24 10.50 -10.27
CA GLU A 238 -13.83 10.70 -10.58
C GLU A 238 -13.61 11.96 -11.42
N ASP A 239 -14.50 12.24 -12.38
CA ASP A 239 -14.45 13.41 -13.27
C ASP A 239 -14.99 14.66 -12.57
N ALA A 240 -15.92 14.50 -11.64
CA ALA A 240 -16.53 15.60 -10.90
C ALA A 240 -15.54 16.23 -9.89
N MET A 241 -14.70 15.44 -9.24
CA MET A 241 -13.80 15.93 -8.19
C MET A 241 -12.86 17.06 -8.63
N PRO A 242 -12.11 16.95 -9.74
CA PRO A 242 -11.29 18.05 -10.23
C PRO A 242 -12.11 19.30 -10.58
N LEU A 243 -13.33 19.11 -11.08
CA LEU A 243 -14.23 20.22 -11.42
C LEU A 243 -14.75 20.94 -10.17
N LEU A 244 -15.05 20.20 -9.10
CA LEU A 244 -15.43 20.78 -7.81
C LEU A 244 -14.28 21.63 -7.22
N ILE A 245 -13.03 21.16 -7.27
CA ILE A 245 -11.88 21.93 -6.80
C ILE A 245 -11.69 23.19 -7.66
N LYS A 246 -11.81 23.10 -8.98
CA LYS A 246 -11.77 24.27 -9.87
C LYS A 246 -12.89 25.26 -9.61
N LEU A 247 -14.08 24.77 -9.25
CA LEU A 247 -15.21 25.62 -8.85
C LEU A 247 -14.92 26.29 -7.50
N ALA A 248 -14.45 25.54 -6.50
CA ALA A 248 -14.07 26.04 -5.18
C ALA A 248 -13.03 27.17 -5.28
N ALA A 249 -12.06 27.05 -6.18
CA ALA A 249 -11.02 28.08 -6.42
C ALA A 249 -11.62 29.42 -6.88
N LYS A 250 -12.80 29.42 -7.53
CA LYS A 250 -13.50 30.61 -8.01
C LYS A 250 -14.44 31.22 -6.98
N LYS A 251 -14.72 30.54 -5.88
CA LYS A 251 -15.64 30.95 -4.84
C LYS A 251 -14.89 31.41 -3.57
N GLN A 252 -15.61 31.96 -2.59
CA GLN A 252 -15.03 32.43 -1.34
C GLN A 252 -15.91 32.07 -0.13
N GLY A 253 -15.34 32.11 1.08
CA GLY A 253 -16.05 31.91 2.33
C GLY A 253 -16.82 30.60 2.40
N ASP A 254 -18.04 30.64 2.94
CA ASP A 254 -18.87 29.46 3.20
C ASP A 254 -19.24 28.69 1.92
N GLU A 255 -19.44 29.40 0.80
CA GLU A 255 -19.72 28.74 -0.48
C GLU A 255 -18.55 27.88 -0.93
N ARG A 256 -17.31 28.37 -0.84
CA ARG A 256 -16.11 27.61 -1.12
C ARG A 256 -16.00 26.37 -0.22
N ASN A 257 -16.19 26.58 1.07
CA ASN A 257 -16.11 25.51 2.06
C ASN A 257 -17.18 24.43 1.85
N ALA A 258 -18.41 24.82 1.47
CA ALA A 258 -19.46 23.87 1.12
C ALA A 258 -19.12 23.02 -0.11
N ILE A 259 -18.48 23.61 -1.13
CA ILE A 259 -18.04 22.88 -2.31
C ILE A 259 -16.90 21.90 -1.94
N ILE A 260 -15.94 22.32 -1.10
CA ILE A 260 -14.87 21.44 -0.63
C ILE A 260 -15.43 20.29 0.22
N ALA A 261 -16.38 20.57 1.11
CA ALA A 261 -17.07 19.51 1.87
C ALA A 261 -17.76 18.51 0.95
N ARG A 262 -18.41 19.01 -0.13
CA ARG A 262 -19.03 18.14 -1.13
C ARG A 262 -18.00 17.30 -1.90
N PHE A 263 -16.85 17.88 -2.24
CA PHE A 263 -15.72 17.14 -2.79
C PHE A 263 -15.29 16.00 -1.87
N LEU A 264 -15.10 16.25 -0.55
CA LEU A 264 -14.69 15.23 0.42
C LEU A 264 -15.67 14.06 0.47
N LEU A 265 -16.99 14.31 0.51
CA LEU A 265 -18.01 13.26 0.48
C LEU A 265 -18.02 12.48 -0.85
N THR A 266 -17.61 13.11 -1.94
CA THR A 266 -17.48 12.45 -3.24
C THR A 266 -16.23 11.58 -3.27
N ALA A 267 -15.11 12.09 -2.77
CA ALA A 267 -13.82 11.39 -2.70
C ALA A 267 -13.92 10.04 -1.97
N GLU A 268 -14.70 9.97 -0.90
CA GLU A 268 -14.91 8.73 -0.12
C GLU A 268 -15.58 7.61 -0.92
N ARG A 269 -16.24 7.94 -2.00
CA ARG A 269 -17.02 7.00 -2.83
C ARG A 269 -16.32 6.64 -4.14
N THR A 270 -15.08 7.10 -4.33
CA THR A 270 -14.37 6.91 -5.61
C THR A 270 -13.25 5.90 -5.48
N ALA A 271 -12.90 5.29 -6.62
CA ALA A 271 -11.74 4.41 -6.78
C ALA A 271 -10.49 5.15 -7.32
N THR A 272 -10.46 6.47 -7.20
CA THR A 272 -9.31 7.28 -7.64
C THR A 272 -8.03 6.84 -6.94
N SER A 273 -6.91 6.79 -7.66
CA SER A 273 -5.62 6.38 -7.08
C SER A 273 -5.21 7.28 -5.91
N GLY A 274 -4.48 6.71 -4.95
CA GLY A 274 -3.98 7.45 -3.79
C GLY A 274 -3.18 8.70 -4.18
N ASP A 275 -2.36 8.59 -5.23
CA ASP A 275 -1.53 9.71 -5.71
C ASP A 275 -2.37 10.85 -6.31
N LEU A 276 -3.39 10.54 -7.11
CA LEU A 276 -4.31 11.55 -7.65
C LEU A 276 -5.19 12.15 -6.55
N MET A 277 -5.64 11.34 -5.62
CA MET A 277 -6.41 11.81 -4.46
C MET A 277 -5.58 12.74 -3.57
N TYR A 278 -4.30 12.41 -3.35
CA TYR A 278 -3.37 13.27 -2.63
C TYR A 278 -3.27 14.66 -3.27
N LEU A 279 -3.11 14.76 -4.59
CA LEU A 279 -3.05 16.05 -5.28
C LEU A 279 -4.33 16.86 -5.11
N LEU A 280 -5.51 16.24 -5.25
CA LEU A 280 -6.80 16.91 -5.07
C LEU A 280 -7.05 17.36 -3.63
N LEU A 281 -6.71 16.51 -2.65
CA LEU A 281 -6.83 16.86 -1.23
C LEU A 281 -5.91 18.00 -0.84
N ARG A 282 -4.72 18.04 -1.42
CA ARG A 282 -3.78 19.13 -1.22
C ARG A 282 -4.31 20.46 -1.77
N ASP A 283 -4.85 20.45 -3.00
CA ASP A 283 -5.48 21.63 -3.59
C ASP A 283 -6.69 22.09 -2.77
N ALA A 284 -7.50 21.15 -2.27
CA ALA A 284 -8.61 21.43 -1.37
C ALA A 284 -8.16 22.09 -0.07
N ASP A 285 -7.06 21.62 0.52
CA ASP A 285 -6.50 22.15 1.76
C ASP A 285 -5.99 23.58 1.59
N GLU A 286 -5.31 23.88 0.48
CA GLU A 286 -4.82 25.23 0.17
C GLU A 286 -5.97 26.23 -0.03
N LEU A 287 -7.15 25.76 -0.46
CA LEU A 287 -8.35 26.56 -0.67
C LEU A 287 -9.21 26.70 0.62
N SER A 288 -9.16 25.72 1.51
CA SER A 288 -10.01 25.68 2.71
C SER A 288 -9.69 26.80 3.70
N THR A 289 -10.74 27.43 4.21
CA THR A 289 -10.66 28.44 5.30
C THR A 289 -11.34 27.98 6.59
N ASP A 290 -11.94 26.78 6.58
CA ASP A 290 -12.65 26.20 7.69
C ASP A 290 -11.79 25.11 8.37
N ASP A 291 -11.66 25.19 9.68
CA ASP A 291 -10.79 24.29 10.46
C ASP A 291 -11.33 22.84 10.50
N TYR A 292 -12.65 22.64 10.50
CA TYR A 292 -13.23 21.29 10.48
C TYR A 292 -13.01 20.62 9.13
N ILE A 293 -13.19 21.36 8.03
CA ILE A 293 -12.89 20.88 6.68
C ILE A 293 -11.42 20.52 6.57
N ARG A 294 -10.51 21.37 7.08
CA ARG A 294 -9.07 21.11 7.07
C ARG A 294 -8.70 19.89 7.89
N GLN A 295 -9.28 19.71 9.07
CA GLN A 295 -9.11 18.49 9.87
C GLN A 295 -9.52 17.25 9.05
N ARG A 296 -10.66 17.30 8.38
CA ARG A 296 -11.13 16.17 7.55
C ARG A 296 -10.22 15.89 6.34
N ILE A 297 -9.68 16.93 5.71
CA ILE A 297 -8.67 16.81 4.66
C ILE A 297 -7.39 16.15 5.19
N ILE A 298 -6.89 16.58 6.36
CA ILE A 298 -5.71 15.99 7.01
C ILE A 298 -5.92 14.49 7.23
N VAL A 299 -7.07 14.09 7.78
CA VAL A 299 -7.42 12.68 7.95
C VAL A 299 -7.43 11.95 6.61
N ALA A 300 -8.10 12.52 5.60
CA ALA A 300 -8.18 11.90 4.26
C ALA A 300 -6.81 11.73 3.60
N LEU A 301 -5.88 12.68 3.80
CA LEU A 301 -4.49 12.56 3.35
C LEU A 301 -3.78 11.33 3.93
N GLY A 302 -4.09 10.96 5.17
CA GLY A 302 -3.59 9.73 5.80
C GLY A 302 -3.96 8.47 5.02
N TYR A 303 -5.15 8.41 4.47
CA TYR A 303 -5.65 7.26 3.73
C TYR A 303 -5.23 7.24 2.25
N THR A 304 -4.50 8.23 1.77
CA THR A 304 -3.94 8.19 0.41
C THR A 304 -2.78 7.20 0.28
N HIS A 305 -2.12 6.89 1.40
CA HIS A 305 -0.89 6.08 1.44
C HIS A 305 0.23 6.61 0.52
N CYS A 306 0.18 7.90 0.23
CA CYS A 306 1.15 8.58 -0.61
C CYS A 306 2.31 9.09 0.26
N PRO A 307 3.57 8.71 0.03
CA PRO A 307 4.70 9.13 0.87
C PRO A 307 4.86 10.65 0.97
N GLN A 308 4.54 11.38 -0.10
CA GLN A 308 4.58 12.83 -0.14
C GLN A 308 3.63 13.50 0.88
N ALA A 309 2.55 12.80 1.27
CA ALA A 309 1.61 13.32 2.27
C ALA A 309 2.28 13.50 3.64
N ILE A 310 3.29 12.69 4.02
CA ILE A 310 4.05 12.89 5.25
C ILE A 310 4.78 14.24 5.22
N SER A 311 5.47 14.55 4.12
CA SER A 311 6.15 15.83 3.97
C SER A 311 5.16 17.00 4.05
N TYR A 312 4.04 16.87 3.37
CA TYR A 312 3.01 17.89 3.34
C TYR A 312 2.37 18.14 4.71
N LEU A 313 2.04 17.09 5.45
CA LEU A 313 1.44 17.17 6.79
C LEU A 313 2.36 17.80 7.83
N ARG A 314 3.67 17.82 7.59
CA ARG A 314 4.64 18.46 8.50
C ARG A 314 4.29 19.90 8.84
N LYS A 315 3.69 20.65 7.92
CA LYS A 315 3.28 22.05 8.16
C LYS A 315 2.29 22.22 9.32
N TYR A 316 1.56 21.16 9.66
CA TYR A 316 0.60 21.14 10.77
C TYR A 316 1.19 20.64 12.08
N TYR A 317 2.42 20.11 12.04
CA TYR A 317 3.07 19.58 13.22
C TYR A 317 3.22 20.67 14.32
N GLY A 318 2.80 20.35 15.53
CA GLY A 318 2.80 21.27 16.66
C GLY A 318 1.58 22.20 16.74
N ASN A 319 0.70 22.23 15.75
CA ASN A 319 -0.56 22.95 15.82
C ASN A 319 -1.62 22.16 16.59
N LYS A 320 -1.97 22.62 17.78
CA LYS A 320 -2.92 21.94 18.67
C LYS A 320 -4.32 21.78 18.07
N ALA A 321 -4.74 22.71 17.19
CA ALA A 321 -6.06 22.64 16.54
C ALA A 321 -6.21 21.43 15.62
N TYR A 322 -5.09 20.88 15.10
CA TYR A 322 -5.08 19.75 14.17
C TYR A 322 -4.42 18.51 14.75
N ALA A 323 -4.11 18.50 16.06
CA ALA A 323 -3.34 17.42 16.68
C ALA A 323 -3.98 16.05 16.49
N ASP A 324 -5.30 15.94 16.69
CA ASP A 324 -6.04 14.68 16.54
C ASP A 324 -6.10 14.22 15.08
N ALA A 325 -6.39 15.15 14.15
CA ALA A 325 -6.39 14.89 12.72
C ALA A 325 -5.03 14.38 12.25
N LEU A 326 -3.97 15.06 12.70
CA LEU A 326 -2.60 14.72 12.38
C LEU A 326 -2.20 13.36 12.97
N ALA A 327 -2.68 13.05 14.17
CA ALA A 327 -2.47 11.76 14.81
C ALA A 327 -3.05 10.61 13.96
N VAL A 328 -4.31 10.74 13.54
CA VAL A 328 -4.97 9.75 12.65
C VAL A 328 -4.20 9.62 11.34
N ALA A 329 -3.97 10.73 10.64
CA ALA A 329 -3.35 10.72 9.33
C ALA A 329 -1.93 10.15 9.36
N THR A 330 -1.11 10.56 10.34
CA THR A 330 0.27 10.09 10.46
C THR A 330 0.32 8.61 10.77
N THR A 331 -0.53 8.13 11.67
CA THR A 331 -0.60 6.72 12.04
C THR A 331 -1.00 5.86 10.83
N GLU A 332 -2.00 6.29 10.05
CA GLU A 332 -2.44 5.56 8.85
C GLU A 332 -1.34 5.51 7.78
N LEU A 333 -0.73 6.64 7.45
CA LEU A 333 0.34 6.71 6.44
C LEU A 333 1.51 5.80 6.78
N ILE A 334 1.96 5.84 8.05
CA ILE A 334 3.16 5.14 8.46
C ILE A 334 2.88 3.66 8.70
N ALA A 335 1.69 3.31 9.21
CA ALA A 335 1.30 1.91 9.37
C ALA A 335 1.24 1.13 8.05
N TYR A 336 1.01 1.84 6.94
CA TYR A 336 0.99 1.22 5.61
C TYR A 336 2.37 0.76 5.13
N GLN A 337 3.41 1.59 5.34
CA GLN A 337 4.81 1.30 5.00
C GLN A 337 5.75 1.97 6.02
N PRO A 338 5.95 1.39 7.20
CA PRO A 338 6.74 2.01 8.26
C PRO A 338 8.17 2.38 7.80
N GLU A 339 8.85 1.46 7.12
CA GLU A 339 10.21 1.64 6.63
C GLU A 339 10.31 2.71 5.53
N ALA A 340 9.28 2.89 4.73
CA ALA A 340 9.26 3.91 3.67
C ALA A 340 9.10 5.34 4.23
N ASN A 341 8.53 5.46 5.42
CA ASN A 341 8.21 6.73 6.06
C ASN A 341 9.01 6.97 7.35
N ALA A 342 9.99 6.10 7.66
CA ALA A 342 10.81 6.23 8.85
C ALA A 342 11.65 7.51 8.82
N GLY A 343 12.06 7.98 9.99
CA GLY A 343 12.90 9.16 10.18
C GLY A 343 12.59 9.86 11.51
N ARG A 344 13.53 10.67 12.00
CA ARG A 344 13.37 11.35 13.28
C ARG A 344 12.11 12.21 13.37
N MET A 345 11.77 12.87 12.25
CA MET A 345 10.55 13.70 12.18
C MET A 345 9.30 12.83 12.31
N VAL A 346 9.26 11.72 11.61
CA VAL A 346 8.13 10.79 11.61
C VAL A 346 7.95 10.18 13.01
N SER A 347 9.03 9.75 13.65
CA SER A 347 8.98 9.26 15.03
C SER A 347 8.45 10.35 15.98
N ALA A 348 8.90 11.60 15.85
CA ALA A 348 8.39 12.71 16.65
C ALA A 348 6.89 12.98 16.41
N MET A 349 6.41 12.88 15.15
CA MET A 349 4.99 13.01 14.83
C MET A 349 4.16 11.89 15.47
N LEU A 350 4.66 10.64 15.45
CA LEU A 350 3.98 9.50 16.08
C LEU A 350 3.94 9.61 17.61
N TYR A 351 5.02 10.07 18.26
CA TYR A 351 5.01 10.32 19.70
C TYR A 351 4.02 11.43 20.06
N ALA A 352 3.94 12.50 19.27
CA ALA A 352 2.94 13.55 19.47
C ALA A 352 1.51 13.04 19.23
N ALA A 353 1.32 12.18 18.23
CA ALA A 353 0.05 11.52 17.96
C ALA A 353 -0.38 10.65 19.15
N LYS A 354 0.53 9.85 19.69
CA LYS A 354 0.27 9.02 20.88
C LYS A 354 -0.19 9.86 22.07
N GLN A 355 0.49 10.98 22.34
CA GLN A 355 0.10 11.89 23.44
C GLN A 355 -1.28 12.52 23.21
N SER A 356 -1.59 12.94 21.98
CA SER A 356 -2.89 13.49 21.62
C SER A 356 -4.02 12.50 21.87
N TYR A 357 -3.84 11.25 21.43
CA TYR A 357 -4.84 10.20 21.62
C TYR A 357 -5.10 9.86 23.09
N ILE A 358 -4.05 9.72 23.90
CA ILE A 358 -4.18 9.42 25.33
C ILE A 358 -4.97 10.52 26.07
N HIS A 359 -4.84 11.78 25.64
CA HIS A 359 -5.54 12.90 26.28
C HIS A 359 -7.02 13.02 25.88
N HIS A 360 -7.38 12.61 24.68
CA HIS A 360 -8.72 12.83 24.13
C HIS A 360 -9.57 11.55 24.06
N TYR A 361 -8.94 10.40 23.95
CA TYR A 361 -9.60 9.12 23.77
C TYR A 361 -8.91 8.08 24.66
N ASP A 362 -9.63 7.51 25.57
CA ASP A 362 -9.13 6.44 26.47
C ASP A 362 -8.89 5.10 25.70
N GLU A 363 -8.34 5.18 24.48
CA GLU A 363 -8.25 4.06 23.56
C GLU A 363 -6.86 3.42 23.53
N LYS A 364 -6.75 2.32 24.26
CA LYS A 364 -5.56 1.46 24.29
C LYS A 364 -5.16 0.93 22.91
N ASP A 365 -6.10 0.81 21.96
CA ASP A 365 -5.85 0.21 20.64
C ASP A 365 -5.00 1.13 19.74
N VAL A 366 -5.26 2.44 19.75
CA VAL A 366 -4.49 3.41 18.95
C VAL A 366 -3.08 3.56 19.52
N ASP A 367 -2.95 3.62 20.84
CA ASP A 367 -1.66 3.68 21.53
C ASP A 367 -0.80 2.45 21.18
N THR A 368 -1.39 1.27 21.23
CA THR A 368 -0.73 0.00 20.85
C THR A 368 -0.30 -0.01 19.38
N ARG A 369 -1.14 0.51 18.48
CA ARG A 369 -0.82 0.59 17.05
C ARG A 369 0.35 1.54 16.78
N ILE A 370 0.38 2.69 17.45
CA ILE A 370 1.49 3.64 17.34
C ILE A 370 2.79 3.00 17.86
N ASP A 371 2.76 2.29 18.99
CA ASP A 371 3.93 1.59 19.53
C ASP A 371 4.46 0.51 18.57
N GLN A 372 3.58 -0.21 17.88
CA GLN A 372 4.00 -1.18 16.87
C GLN A 372 4.72 -0.51 15.70
N VAL A 373 4.20 0.62 15.21
CA VAL A 373 4.82 1.38 14.11
C VAL A 373 6.17 1.94 14.55
N LEU A 374 6.26 2.51 15.76
CA LEU A 374 7.52 3.01 16.32
C LEU A 374 8.56 1.88 16.45
N ALA A 375 8.15 0.72 16.95
CA ALA A 375 9.04 -0.43 17.06
C ALA A 375 9.53 -0.93 15.68
N ALA A 376 8.66 -0.90 14.66
CA ALA A 376 9.05 -1.25 13.30
C ALA A 376 10.08 -0.26 12.72
N ILE A 377 9.91 1.03 12.98
CA ILE A 377 10.83 2.09 12.58
C ILE A 377 12.18 1.92 13.30
N ASP A 378 12.18 1.66 14.60
CA ASP A 378 13.39 1.48 15.39
C ASP A 378 14.18 0.25 14.92
N ASN A 379 13.51 -0.86 14.62
CA ASN A 379 14.13 -2.05 14.06
C ASN A 379 14.76 -1.76 12.68
N TRP A 380 14.04 -1.05 11.81
CA TRP A 380 14.57 -0.68 10.51
C TRP A 380 15.80 0.22 10.60
N HIS A 381 15.81 1.20 11.54
CA HIS A 381 17.00 2.03 11.81
C HIS A 381 18.18 1.21 12.37
N ALA A 382 17.91 0.23 13.24
CA ALA A 382 18.94 -0.66 13.77
C ALA A 382 19.59 -1.51 12.67
N GLU A 383 18.86 -1.83 11.60
CA GLU A 383 19.37 -2.51 10.41
C GLU A 383 20.10 -1.58 9.43
N GLY A 384 20.27 -0.31 9.77
CA GLY A 384 20.96 0.70 8.95
C GLY A 384 20.09 1.41 7.94
N GLY A 385 18.76 1.30 8.07
CA GLY A 385 17.80 2.01 7.24
C GLY A 385 17.89 3.52 7.42
N TYR A 386 17.67 4.24 6.34
CA TYR A 386 17.68 5.70 6.32
C TYR A 386 16.66 6.24 5.33
N ASN A 387 15.89 7.24 5.76
CA ASN A 387 15.07 7.99 4.85
C ASN A 387 15.12 9.50 5.13
N MET A 388 14.73 10.28 4.15
CA MET A 388 14.62 11.72 4.24
C MET A 388 13.34 12.18 3.58
N ALA A 389 12.62 13.07 4.25
CA ALA A 389 11.46 13.76 3.70
C ALA A 389 11.67 15.29 3.82
N HIS A 390 11.38 16.00 2.76
CA HIS A 390 11.52 17.45 2.66
C HIS A 390 10.24 18.11 2.19
N THR A 391 9.90 19.23 2.82
CA THR A 391 8.72 20.04 2.49
C THR A 391 9.05 21.25 1.64
N GLU A 392 10.33 21.52 1.40
CA GLU A 392 10.75 22.73 0.71
C GLU A 392 10.34 22.71 -0.77
N VAL A 393 9.84 23.86 -1.24
CA VAL A 393 9.53 24.09 -2.63
C VAL A 393 10.81 24.60 -3.31
N THR A 394 11.35 23.80 -4.22
CA THR A 394 12.54 24.15 -4.98
C THR A 394 12.13 24.60 -6.38
N ARG A 395 12.30 25.90 -6.66
CA ARG A 395 12.12 26.46 -8.01
C ARG A 395 13.44 26.42 -8.76
N MET A 396 13.39 25.86 -9.94
CA MET A 396 14.48 25.86 -10.90
C MET A 396 14.11 26.80 -12.05
N GLU A 397 14.87 27.88 -12.24
CA GLU A 397 14.73 28.77 -13.40
C GLU A 397 15.15 28.04 -14.68
N LYS A 398 15.10 28.75 -15.82
CA LYS A 398 15.54 28.24 -17.12
C LYS A 398 16.88 27.52 -17.02
N ARG A 399 16.93 26.26 -17.46
CA ARG A 399 18.11 25.39 -17.37
C ARG A 399 18.69 25.24 -15.96
N GLY A 400 17.90 25.61 -14.94
CA GLY A 400 18.30 25.47 -13.56
C GLY A 400 18.35 23.98 -13.15
N PHE A 401 19.11 23.71 -12.11
CA PHE A 401 19.19 22.36 -11.56
C PHE A 401 19.21 22.38 -10.04
N TRP A 402 18.81 21.23 -9.48
CA TRP A 402 18.90 20.96 -8.06
C TRP A 402 19.44 19.55 -7.83
N VAL A 403 20.30 19.38 -6.83
CA VAL A 403 20.99 18.11 -6.54
C VAL A 403 20.70 17.67 -5.11
N ILE A 404 20.32 16.42 -4.96
CA ILE A 404 20.33 15.71 -3.68
C ILE A 404 21.74 15.13 -3.53
N HIS A 405 22.48 15.61 -2.52
CA HIS A 405 23.91 15.32 -2.35
C HIS A 405 24.22 13.93 -1.77
N ASP A 406 23.19 13.13 -1.48
CA ASP A 406 23.38 11.74 -1.05
C ASP A 406 23.75 10.85 -2.23
N GLN A 407 24.78 10.01 -2.03
CA GLN A 407 25.13 8.98 -3.00
C GLN A 407 24.26 7.75 -2.78
N LEU A 408 23.37 7.50 -3.72
CA LEU A 408 22.38 6.44 -3.63
C LEU A 408 22.66 5.35 -4.67
N ALA A 409 22.60 4.10 -4.24
CA ALA A 409 22.63 2.91 -5.10
C ALA A 409 21.21 2.42 -5.35
N ASP A 410 20.58 1.83 -4.33
CA ASP A 410 19.21 1.37 -4.35
C ASP A 410 18.36 2.28 -3.47
N PHE A 411 17.21 2.71 -3.99
CA PHE A 411 16.37 3.68 -3.28
C PHE A 411 14.95 3.71 -3.83
N ASN A 412 14.04 4.24 -3.02
CA ASN A 412 12.76 4.75 -3.46
C ASN A 412 12.80 6.28 -3.40
N LEU A 413 12.26 6.94 -4.41
CA LEU A 413 12.13 8.40 -4.49
C LEU A 413 10.70 8.76 -4.84
N ALA A 414 10.12 9.68 -4.09
CA ALA A 414 8.81 10.25 -4.39
C ALA A 414 8.90 11.77 -4.36
N PHE A 415 8.20 12.46 -5.27
CA PHE A 415 8.17 13.91 -5.34
C PHE A 415 7.01 14.41 -6.19
N ASP A 416 6.59 15.66 -5.92
CA ASP A 416 5.68 16.39 -6.79
C ASP A 416 6.48 17.36 -7.67
N TRP A 417 6.01 17.58 -8.90
CA TRP A 417 6.59 18.58 -9.79
C TRP A 417 5.54 19.36 -10.58
N LEU A 418 5.93 20.55 -10.97
CA LEU A 418 5.23 21.43 -11.88
C LEU A 418 6.21 21.92 -12.94
N SER A 419 5.90 21.74 -14.22
CA SER A 419 6.67 22.25 -15.35
C SER A 419 5.79 22.40 -16.57
N GLU A 420 5.93 23.51 -17.27
CA GLU A 420 5.34 23.71 -18.60
C GLU A 420 6.18 23.04 -19.72
N GLY A 421 7.40 22.67 -19.42
CA GLY A 421 8.33 22.01 -20.32
C GLY A 421 8.67 20.60 -19.91
N THR A 422 9.97 20.31 -19.90
CA THR A 422 10.51 19.00 -19.53
C THR A 422 11.38 19.10 -18.29
N LEU A 423 11.07 18.26 -17.29
CA LEU A 423 11.93 18.01 -16.14
C LEU A 423 12.75 16.75 -16.40
N THR A 424 14.07 16.87 -16.44
CA THR A 424 14.97 15.72 -16.55
C THR A 424 15.46 15.30 -15.17
N LEU A 425 15.36 14.02 -14.86
CA LEU A 425 15.85 13.42 -13.62
C LEU A 425 17.07 12.56 -13.92
N SER A 426 18.18 12.93 -13.29
CA SER A 426 19.37 12.09 -13.26
C SER A 426 19.33 11.22 -12.03
N LEU A 427 19.56 9.92 -12.22
CA LEU A 427 19.73 8.93 -11.17
C LEU A 427 21.16 8.42 -11.21
N ARG A 428 21.79 8.23 -10.06
CA ARG A 428 23.20 7.82 -9.98
C ARG A 428 24.13 8.68 -10.86
N SER A 429 23.85 9.99 -10.87
CA SER A 429 24.58 11.01 -11.64
C SER A 429 24.42 10.93 -13.18
N MET A 430 23.56 10.09 -13.70
CA MET A 430 23.28 9.94 -15.13
C MET A 430 21.84 10.36 -15.45
N PRO A 431 21.58 11.14 -16.53
CA PRO A 431 20.22 11.48 -16.95
C PRO A 431 19.50 10.21 -17.39
N VAL A 432 18.34 9.94 -16.81
CA VAL A 432 17.62 8.68 -17.00
C VAL A 432 16.16 8.86 -17.35
N LEU A 433 15.48 9.80 -16.71
CA LEU A 433 14.04 10.02 -16.88
C LEU A 433 13.77 11.45 -17.35
N MET A 434 12.79 11.59 -18.21
CA MET A 434 12.25 12.89 -18.65
C MET A 434 10.74 12.90 -18.40
N PHE A 435 10.27 13.92 -17.68
CA PHE A 435 8.87 14.15 -17.36
C PHE A 435 8.36 15.37 -18.12
N SER A 436 7.24 15.23 -18.79
CA SER A 436 6.55 16.32 -19.47
C SER A 436 5.04 16.15 -19.31
N LYS A 437 4.36 17.22 -18.88
CA LYS A 437 2.90 17.21 -18.74
C LYS A 437 2.22 16.92 -20.09
N GLU A 438 2.76 17.44 -21.18
CA GLU A 438 2.21 17.25 -22.52
C GLU A 438 2.58 15.90 -23.12
N LYS A 439 3.87 15.49 -23.04
CA LYS A 439 4.38 14.30 -23.73
C LYS A 439 4.25 13.03 -22.90
N GLY A 440 4.34 13.13 -21.58
CA GLY A 440 4.32 12.00 -20.63
C GLY A 440 5.68 11.77 -19.98
N LEU A 441 5.99 10.51 -19.69
CA LEU A 441 7.26 10.02 -19.15
C LEU A 441 8.08 9.36 -20.24
N LYS A 442 9.39 9.63 -20.30
CA LYS A 442 10.34 8.90 -21.16
C LYS A 442 11.51 8.40 -20.34
N LEU A 443 11.83 7.12 -20.48
CA LEU A 443 13.09 6.54 -19.99
C LEU A 443 14.15 6.63 -21.09
N VAL A 444 15.40 6.90 -20.75
CA VAL A 444 16.52 6.81 -21.68
C VAL A 444 16.64 5.38 -22.20
N GLY A 445 16.78 5.23 -23.50
CA GLY A 445 16.71 3.94 -24.20
C GLY A 445 15.32 3.61 -24.76
N ASP A 446 14.25 4.24 -24.30
CA ASP A 446 12.92 4.08 -24.86
C ASP A 446 12.75 4.90 -26.15
N SER A 447 12.08 4.31 -27.14
CA SER A 447 11.75 4.98 -28.40
C SER A 447 10.57 5.95 -28.29
N LYS A 448 9.74 5.83 -27.26
CA LYS A 448 8.46 6.57 -27.13
C LYS A 448 8.25 7.13 -25.73
N TRP A 449 7.32 8.08 -25.65
CA TRP A 449 6.80 8.64 -24.40
C TRP A 449 5.61 7.82 -23.90
N HIS A 450 5.57 7.57 -22.59
CA HIS A 450 4.46 6.93 -21.89
C HIS A 450 3.53 8.00 -21.35
N LYS A 451 2.30 8.05 -21.87
CA LYS A 451 1.28 9.00 -21.42
C LYS A 451 0.75 8.62 -20.03
N TYR A 452 0.35 9.61 -19.27
CA TYR A 452 -0.33 9.48 -17.99
C TYR A 452 -1.42 10.52 -17.85
N ASP A 453 -2.40 10.25 -16.99
CA ASP A 453 -3.48 11.17 -16.71
C ASP A 453 -3.02 12.27 -15.74
N THR A 454 -3.50 13.48 -15.95
CA THR A 454 -3.18 14.65 -15.12
C THR A 454 -4.44 15.20 -14.47
N ILE A 455 -4.32 15.63 -13.21
CA ILE A 455 -5.34 16.38 -12.48
C ILE A 455 -4.70 17.71 -12.07
N GLY A 456 -5.19 18.82 -12.55
CA GLY A 456 -4.62 20.12 -12.21
C GLY A 456 -3.24 20.36 -12.84
N ASP A 457 -2.43 21.17 -12.17
CA ASP A 457 -1.14 21.62 -12.69
C ASP A 457 0.04 20.78 -12.20
N TRP A 458 -0.07 20.24 -11.00
CA TRP A 458 0.93 19.40 -10.38
C TRP A 458 0.79 17.95 -10.80
N SER A 459 1.91 17.26 -10.84
CA SER A 459 2.00 15.80 -10.97
C SER A 459 2.85 15.24 -9.85
N THR A 460 2.65 13.96 -9.54
CA THR A 460 3.41 13.25 -8.50
C THR A 460 4.04 11.99 -9.07
N ALA A 461 5.27 11.67 -8.69
CA ALA A 461 6.00 10.49 -9.13
C ALA A 461 6.47 9.64 -7.95
N ASN A 462 6.44 8.33 -8.16
CA ASN A 462 7.04 7.34 -7.28
C ASN A 462 8.01 6.47 -8.10
N ILE A 463 9.26 6.44 -7.71
CA ILE A 463 10.36 5.78 -8.41
C ILE A 463 11.03 4.79 -7.47
N SER A 464 11.19 3.56 -7.92
CA SER A 464 11.95 2.53 -7.20
C SER A 464 13.13 2.07 -8.06
N VAL A 465 14.33 2.17 -7.52
CA VAL A 465 15.56 1.65 -8.14
C VAL A 465 16.07 0.49 -7.29
N ASN A 466 16.27 -0.67 -7.93
CA ASN A 466 16.77 -1.87 -7.27
C ASN A 466 17.75 -2.60 -8.21
N GLY A 467 19.01 -2.64 -7.85
CA GLY A 467 20.08 -3.06 -8.75
C GLY A 467 20.10 -2.18 -10.01
N ASP A 468 20.05 -2.79 -11.16
CA ASP A 468 20.00 -2.09 -12.45
C ASP A 468 18.56 -1.94 -13.00
N ASN A 469 17.53 -2.17 -12.17
CA ASN A 469 16.14 -2.08 -12.59
C ASN A 469 15.43 -0.88 -11.97
N ILE A 470 14.50 -0.30 -12.74
CA ILE A 470 13.66 0.83 -12.34
C ILE A 470 12.18 0.52 -12.51
N THR A 471 11.39 0.94 -11.54
CA THR A 471 9.93 1.00 -11.63
C THR A 471 9.50 2.44 -11.40
N VAL A 472 8.61 2.97 -12.25
CA VAL A 472 8.12 4.35 -12.16
C VAL A 472 6.61 4.38 -12.27
N SER A 473 5.98 5.04 -11.31
CA SER A 473 4.57 5.42 -11.36
C SER A 473 4.45 6.95 -11.40
N VAL A 474 3.52 7.45 -12.19
CA VAL A 474 3.17 8.88 -12.26
C VAL A 474 1.67 9.00 -12.07
N ASN A 475 1.24 9.84 -11.15
CA ASN A 475 -0.16 10.05 -10.80
C ASN A 475 -0.92 8.74 -10.53
N GLY A 476 -0.25 7.77 -9.89
CA GLY A 476 -0.78 6.44 -9.57
C GLY A 476 -0.80 5.44 -10.73
N GLN A 477 -0.39 5.85 -11.94
CA GLN A 477 -0.26 4.96 -13.09
C GLN A 477 1.15 4.40 -13.18
N LYS A 478 1.31 3.08 -13.10
CA LYS A 478 2.60 2.42 -13.31
C LYS A 478 2.93 2.44 -14.80
N LEU A 479 3.95 3.22 -15.19
CA LEU A 479 4.36 3.44 -16.58
C LEU A 479 5.58 2.61 -16.98
N ILE A 480 6.46 2.36 -16.02
CA ILE A 480 7.67 1.56 -16.19
C ILE A 480 7.69 0.52 -15.07
N ASP A 481 7.94 -0.73 -15.40
CA ASP A 481 7.92 -1.83 -14.42
C ASP A 481 9.14 -2.75 -14.60
N GLY A 482 10.07 -2.68 -13.65
CA GLY A 482 11.26 -3.52 -13.61
C GLY A 482 12.17 -3.40 -14.83
N THR A 483 12.14 -2.27 -15.54
CA THR A 483 12.93 -2.05 -16.75
C THR A 483 14.39 -1.80 -16.41
N LYS A 484 15.30 -2.35 -17.22
CA LYS A 484 16.74 -2.16 -17.02
C LYS A 484 17.14 -0.69 -17.27
N LEU A 485 17.85 -0.11 -16.30
CA LEU A 485 18.43 1.21 -16.40
C LEU A 485 19.64 1.21 -17.35
N VAL A 486 19.66 2.16 -18.26
CA VAL A 486 20.80 2.43 -19.15
C VAL A 486 21.18 3.91 -19.09
N ALA A 487 22.44 4.20 -19.31
CA ALA A 487 22.99 5.56 -19.26
C ALA A 487 22.79 6.32 -20.58
N THR A 488 22.66 5.61 -21.69
CA THR A 488 22.55 6.17 -23.04
C THR A 488 21.53 5.38 -23.87
N GLU A 489 21.11 5.97 -24.99
CA GLU A 489 20.24 5.29 -25.98
C GLU A 489 20.89 4.02 -26.59
N ASN A 490 22.22 3.91 -26.53
CA ASN A 490 22.97 2.75 -27.02
C ASN A 490 23.00 1.59 -25.99
N GLY A 491 22.42 1.76 -24.82
CA GLY A 491 22.36 0.73 -23.78
C GLY A 491 23.59 0.64 -22.89
N ASP A 492 24.40 1.69 -22.82
CA ASP A 492 25.55 1.75 -21.92
C ASP A 492 25.12 1.57 -20.45
N PRO A 493 25.93 0.89 -19.61
CA PRO A 493 25.56 0.63 -18.22
C PRO A 493 25.51 1.91 -17.39
N ILE A 494 24.54 1.97 -16.48
CA ILE A 494 24.44 3.06 -15.50
C ILE A 494 25.47 2.88 -14.38
N ASN A 495 25.86 4.00 -13.73
CA ASN A 495 26.68 3.96 -12.53
C ASN A 495 26.03 3.13 -11.42
N LYS A 496 26.85 2.46 -10.58
CA LYS A 496 26.35 1.65 -9.45
C LYS A 496 25.77 2.51 -8.33
N GLN A 497 26.26 3.74 -8.16
CA GLN A 497 25.80 4.73 -7.19
C GLN A 497 26.07 6.14 -7.70
N GLY A 498 25.40 7.13 -7.13
CA GLY A 498 25.61 8.53 -7.46
C GLY A 498 24.48 9.42 -6.96
N TYR A 499 24.56 10.68 -7.33
CA TYR A 499 23.60 11.71 -6.91
C TYR A 499 22.29 11.63 -7.70
N ILE A 500 21.22 12.14 -7.09
CA ILE A 500 19.97 12.47 -7.79
C ILE A 500 20.04 13.95 -8.17
N LYS A 501 19.75 14.26 -9.44
CA LYS A 501 19.73 15.62 -9.95
C LYS A 501 18.47 15.88 -10.75
N PHE A 502 17.78 16.96 -10.42
CA PHE A 502 16.68 17.51 -11.21
C PHE A 502 17.24 18.61 -12.11
N LEU A 503 16.84 18.62 -13.37
CA LEU A 503 17.26 19.60 -14.37
C LEU A 503 16.03 20.09 -15.12
N ALA A 504 15.75 21.39 -15.02
CA ALA A 504 14.69 22.04 -15.78
C ALA A 504 15.19 22.44 -17.19
N ASP A 505 14.28 22.46 -18.14
CA ASP A 505 14.53 22.99 -19.47
C ASP A 505 14.40 24.54 -19.55
N GLU A 506 14.15 25.09 -20.75
CA GLU A 506 13.96 26.53 -20.98
C GLU A 506 12.72 27.11 -20.27
N GLN A 507 11.76 26.30 -19.89
CA GLN A 507 10.54 26.74 -19.22
C GLN A 507 10.69 26.83 -17.70
N GLY A 508 11.73 26.18 -17.16
CA GLY A 508 11.88 26.02 -15.71
C GLY A 508 11.00 24.89 -15.14
N ALA A 509 11.19 24.60 -13.88
CA ALA A 509 10.37 23.61 -13.15
C ALA A 509 10.36 23.91 -11.64
N THR A 510 9.34 23.40 -10.96
CA THR A 510 9.26 23.42 -9.50
C THR A 510 9.11 22.01 -9.01
N VAL A 511 9.88 21.64 -7.98
CA VAL A 511 9.78 20.34 -7.27
C VAL A 511 9.44 20.62 -5.81
N ARG A 512 8.58 19.79 -5.23
CA ARG A 512 8.18 19.89 -3.83
C ARG A 512 7.94 18.51 -3.24
N GLU A 513 7.84 18.44 -1.91
CA GLU A 513 7.46 17.26 -1.15
C GLU A 513 8.25 16.01 -1.56
N TYR A 514 9.55 16.16 -1.79
CA TYR A 514 10.34 15.00 -2.10
C TYR A 514 10.67 14.19 -0.84
N CYS A 515 10.63 12.90 -0.98
CA CYS A 515 11.10 11.97 0.03
C CYS A 515 11.86 10.83 -0.65
N PHE A 516 12.90 10.35 -0.02
CA PHE A 516 13.60 9.16 -0.48
C PHE A 516 13.92 8.22 0.67
N LEU A 517 13.91 6.95 0.34
CA LEU A 517 14.27 5.84 1.19
C LEU A 517 15.49 5.17 0.58
N ARG A 518 16.59 5.12 1.31
CA ARG A 518 17.77 4.33 0.95
C ARG A 518 17.51 2.88 1.33
N LYS A 519 17.71 1.98 0.37
CA LYS A 519 17.62 0.53 0.59
C LYS A 519 18.95 -0.07 0.97
#